data_edd8e232ef96f080a9a2667e12d7b705
#
_entry.id   edd8e232ef96f080a9a2667e12d7b705
#
_cell.length_a   1.000
_cell.length_b   1.000
_cell.length_c   1.000
_cell.angle_alpha   90.00
_cell.angle_beta   90.00
_cell.angle_gamma   90.00
#
_symmetry.space_group_name_H-M   'P 1'
#
loop_
_entity.id
_entity.type
_entity.pdbx_description
1 polymer ?
#
loop_
_entity_poly.entity_id
_entity_poly.type
_entity_poly.pdbx_seq_one_letter_code
_entity_poly.pdbx_strand_id
1 'polypeptide(L)'
;MAGDMMTYETDVVVVGSGPGGSTVARQLARAGQRVMLLEMGRDYRRDILYGSHLGAIVWSDDHGFLFTEEGLTIIRPFMTGGATNMYCGCAALPPVWLKERYGVDLDDWALETVRELQIERLPDDLLGAASRRIMEAGQALGSEWQPLLKFMAPSRAPRFDCGAKCMMGCRCGAKWTANEYMDEAVAAGCTLLTRAGVDEVIIEDGQVGGVRGKLRGRQPFEVRARVVVLSAGGIGTPLILQKSGIAEAGRGLAMDPTVMVYGVSKEAGTAYEPPMTVGCMDDEHGYMLSTLIDPWILYPIMATLKGPSYLLSWRKYRRTIGVMIKVTDEVSGMVSIERRVSKPMTERDRERLHHATVVSRQILVKAGCDPDSIFVSRLRGTHPSATVRLGEMVGNDLQTSVRNLYVCDASVFPEALGLPTVLTIISFAKRLSDYLLRGVLRQEEVRATAATSAASV
;
A
#
# COMPACT_ATOMS: atom_id res chain seq x y z
N MET A 1 25.88 17.54 -20.66
CA MET A 1 26.81 17.80 -19.52
C MET A 1 26.17 17.13 -18.31
N ALA A 2 26.88 16.20 -17.66
CA ALA A 2 26.43 15.66 -16.37
C ALA A 2 26.52 16.82 -15.37
N GLY A 3 25.42 17.17 -14.71
CA GLY A 3 25.43 18.20 -13.66
C GLY A 3 26.31 17.72 -12.49
N ASP A 4 26.85 18.67 -11.74
CA ASP A 4 27.63 18.38 -10.53
C ASP A 4 26.81 17.54 -9.56
N MET A 5 27.43 16.55 -8.92
CA MET A 5 26.83 15.70 -7.89
C MET A 5 26.35 16.55 -6.71
N MET A 6 25.07 16.49 -6.36
CA MET A 6 24.58 17.11 -5.12
C MET A 6 24.78 16.14 -3.95
N THR A 7 25.46 16.60 -2.91
CA THR A 7 25.74 15.78 -1.73
C THR A 7 24.99 16.34 -0.51
N TYR A 8 24.37 15.43 0.23
CA TYR A 8 23.65 15.70 1.48
C TYR A 8 24.18 14.79 2.58
N GLU A 9 24.00 15.19 3.83
CA GLU A 9 24.34 14.40 5.01
C GLU A 9 23.24 14.46 6.05
N THR A 10 22.91 13.31 6.63
CA THR A 10 21.89 13.15 7.67
C THR A 10 22.21 11.96 8.58
N ASP A 11 21.51 11.80 9.70
CA ASP A 11 21.69 10.62 10.54
C ASP A 11 20.92 9.43 9.96
N VAL A 12 19.69 9.68 9.49
CA VAL A 12 18.82 8.67 8.91
C VAL A 12 18.28 9.14 7.58
N VAL A 13 18.43 8.33 6.54
CA VAL A 13 17.72 8.52 5.27
C VAL A 13 16.61 7.49 5.13
N VAL A 14 15.40 7.96 4.81
CA VAL A 14 14.22 7.13 4.54
C VAL A 14 13.85 7.28 3.08
N VAL A 15 13.69 6.16 2.37
CA VAL A 15 13.40 6.13 0.93
C VAL A 15 11.96 5.70 0.68
N GLY A 16 11.15 6.61 0.17
CA GLY A 16 9.71 6.44 -0.08
C GLY A 16 8.84 7.03 1.04
N SER A 17 7.87 7.87 0.66
CA SER A 17 6.94 8.55 1.57
C SER A 17 5.59 7.86 1.73
N GLY A 18 5.52 6.55 1.43
CA GLY A 18 4.36 5.70 1.72
C GLY A 18 4.12 5.53 3.23
N PRO A 19 3.16 4.68 3.63
CA PRO A 19 2.79 4.53 5.04
C PRO A 19 3.96 4.10 5.94
N GLY A 20 4.87 3.25 5.46
CA GLY A 20 6.07 2.84 6.21
C GLY A 20 7.03 4.00 6.40
N GLY A 21 7.52 4.58 5.29
CA GLY A 21 8.54 5.63 5.35
C GLY A 21 8.07 6.92 6.02
N SER A 22 6.83 7.37 5.79
CA SER A 22 6.28 8.55 6.48
C SER A 22 6.15 8.32 7.98
N THR A 23 5.78 7.10 8.40
CA THR A 23 5.71 6.75 9.83
C THR A 23 7.10 6.76 10.47
N VAL A 24 8.10 6.11 9.85
CA VAL A 24 9.48 6.11 10.36
C VAL A 24 10.02 7.54 10.44
N ALA A 25 9.89 8.31 9.36
CA ALA A 25 10.38 9.68 9.32
C ALA A 25 9.75 10.55 10.42
N ARG A 26 8.43 10.43 10.63
CA ARG A 26 7.71 11.14 11.69
C ARG A 26 8.21 10.78 13.08
N GLN A 27 8.30 9.50 13.38
CA GLN A 27 8.69 9.03 14.71
C GLN A 27 10.13 9.45 15.06
N LEU A 28 11.06 9.31 14.12
CA LEU A 28 12.45 9.69 14.33
C LEU A 28 12.65 11.21 14.40
N ALA A 29 12.00 11.98 13.52
CA ALA A 29 12.09 13.44 13.55
C ALA A 29 11.49 14.02 14.84
N ARG A 30 10.35 13.50 15.32
CA ARG A 30 9.76 13.88 16.61
C ARG A 30 10.65 13.56 17.82
N ALA A 31 11.51 12.56 17.68
CA ALA A 31 12.51 12.20 18.69
C ALA A 31 13.82 13.04 18.55
N GLY A 32 13.85 14.02 17.66
CA GLY A 32 14.99 14.94 17.49
C GLY A 32 16.11 14.43 16.59
N GLN A 33 15.90 13.30 15.87
CA GLN A 33 16.90 12.79 14.93
C GLN A 33 16.91 13.61 13.64
N ARG A 34 18.08 13.81 13.03
CA ARG A 34 18.21 14.41 11.70
C ARG A 34 17.78 13.39 10.67
N VAL A 35 16.61 13.60 10.07
CA VAL A 35 16.00 12.68 9.09
C VAL A 35 15.86 13.35 7.74
N MET A 36 16.22 12.62 6.67
CA MET A 36 15.92 13.00 5.30
C MET A 36 14.98 11.97 4.67
N LEU A 37 13.81 12.44 4.20
CA LEU A 37 12.81 11.62 3.51
C LEU A 37 12.89 11.90 2.01
N LEU A 38 13.15 10.84 1.22
CA LEU A 38 13.27 10.91 -0.23
C LEU A 38 12.04 10.31 -0.88
N GLU A 39 11.40 11.06 -1.78
CA GLU A 39 10.22 10.62 -2.53
C GLU A 39 10.45 10.77 -4.04
N MET A 40 10.23 9.70 -4.79
CA MET A 40 10.42 9.68 -6.24
C MET A 40 9.41 10.56 -6.97
N GLY A 41 8.17 10.59 -6.49
CA GLY A 41 7.09 11.43 -7.00
C GLY A 41 7.14 12.87 -6.49
N ARG A 42 6.14 13.64 -6.85
CA ARG A 42 5.92 14.98 -6.30
C ARG A 42 4.66 15.03 -5.44
N ASP A 43 4.47 16.12 -4.72
CA ASP A 43 3.20 16.40 -4.05
C ASP A 43 2.18 16.94 -5.07
N TYR A 44 1.13 16.15 -5.30
CA TYR A 44 0.03 16.50 -6.21
C TYR A 44 -1.22 17.02 -5.47
N ARG A 45 -1.23 17.07 -4.15
CA ARG A 45 -2.43 17.43 -3.36
C ARG A 45 -2.99 18.81 -3.70
N ARG A 46 -2.15 19.74 -4.12
CA ARG A 46 -2.54 21.09 -4.56
C ARG A 46 -2.78 21.19 -6.06
N ASP A 47 -2.60 20.11 -6.80
CA ASP A 47 -2.84 20.08 -8.24
C ASP A 47 -4.35 20.03 -8.52
N ILE A 48 -4.81 20.77 -9.54
CA ILE A 48 -6.22 20.83 -9.94
C ILE A 48 -6.75 19.45 -10.35
N LEU A 49 -5.88 18.56 -10.82
CA LEU A 49 -6.22 17.21 -11.25
C LEU A 49 -6.26 16.21 -10.08
N TYR A 50 -5.80 16.57 -8.88
CA TYR A 50 -5.87 15.66 -7.74
C TYR A 50 -7.31 15.25 -7.43
N GLY A 51 -7.55 13.96 -7.19
CA GLY A 51 -8.90 13.40 -7.00
C GLY A 51 -9.72 13.31 -8.30
N SER A 52 -9.08 13.35 -9.46
CA SER A 52 -9.70 13.15 -10.77
C SER A 52 -9.10 11.95 -11.50
N HIS A 53 -9.80 11.44 -12.50
CA HIS A 53 -9.32 10.33 -13.33
C HIS A 53 -8.06 10.69 -14.12
N LEU A 54 -7.98 11.92 -14.65
CA LEU A 54 -6.78 12.40 -15.36
C LEU A 54 -5.58 12.50 -14.42
N GLY A 55 -5.81 12.99 -13.19
CA GLY A 55 -4.76 13.01 -12.17
C GLY A 55 -4.24 11.59 -11.91
N ALA A 56 -5.10 10.61 -11.71
CA ALA A 56 -4.69 9.23 -11.46
C ALA A 56 -3.78 8.67 -12.55
N ILE A 57 -3.98 9.05 -13.82
CA ILE A 57 -3.08 8.69 -14.92
C ILE A 57 -1.73 9.42 -14.79
N VAL A 58 -1.76 10.73 -14.48
CA VAL A 58 -0.53 11.55 -14.42
C VAL A 58 0.44 11.10 -13.35
N TRP A 59 -0.03 10.69 -12.17
CA TRP A 59 0.86 10.25 -11.08
C TRP A 59 1.11 8.73 -11.03
N SER A 60 0.48 7.94 -11.90
CA SER A 60 0.73 6.51 -11.99
C SER A 60 2.08 6.19 -12.62
N ASP A 61 2.67 5.06 -12.25
CA ASP A 61 3.89 4.52 -12.88
C ASP A 61 3.64 4.35 -14.38
N ASP A 62 4.60 4.83 -15.18
CA ASP A 62 4.53 4.86 -16.65
C ASP A 62 3.24 5.53 -17.22
N HIS A 63 2.64 6.45 -16.45
CA HIS A 63 1.41 7.16 -16.80
C HIS A 63 0.22 6.25 -17.14
N GLY A 64 0.10 5.11 -16.45
CA GLY A 64 -0.99 4.18 -16.69
C GLY A 64 -0.96 2.94 -15.82
N PHE A 65 -0.92 1.78 -16.47
CA PHE A 65 -0.88 0.48 -15.81
C PHE A 65 0.46 -0.20 -16.02
N LEU A 66 1.02 -0.74 -14.94
CA LEU A 66 2.05 -1.75 -15.01
C LEU A 66 1.38 -3.12 -15.21
N PHE A 67 1.94 -3.96 -16.07
CA PHE A 67 1.44 -5.32 -16.29
C PHE A 67 2.49 -6.34 -15.84
N THR A 68 2.02 -7.43 -15.23
CA THR A 68 2.88 -8.60 -15.05
C THR A 68 3.01 -9.37 -16.35
N GLU A 69 3.98 -10.28 -16.44
CA GLU A 69 4.19 -11.14 -17.61
C GLU A 69 2.93 -11.98 -17.90
N GLU A 70 2.14 -12.32 -16.89
CA GLU A 70 0.88 -13.06 -16.99
C GLU A 70 -0.34 -12.15 -17.24
N GLY A 71 -0.12 -10.84 -17.38
CA GLY A 71 -1.15 -9.86 -17.71
C GLY A 71 -2.01 -9.36 -16.56
N LEU A 72 -1.56 -9.53 -15.30
CA LEU A 72 -2.20 -8.86 -14.17
C LEU A 72 -1.91 -7.35 -14.26
N THR A 73 -2.94 -6.55 -14.06
CA THR A 73 -2.81 -5.09 -14.05
C THR A 73 -2.46 -4.59 -12.66
N ILE A 74 -1.46 -3.73 -12.56
CA ILE A 74 -1.04 -3.07 -11.31
C ILE A 74 -1.12 -1.56 -11.51
N ILE A 75 -1.68 -0.83 -10.52
CA ILE A 75 -1.63 0.63 -10.50
C ILE A 75 -0.76 1.03 -9.31
N ARG A 76 0.30 1.79 -9.58
CA ARG A 76 1.24 2.26 -8.57
C ARG A 76 1.43 3.77 -8.68
N PRO A 77 1.09 4.55 -7.64
CA PRO A 77 1.24 6.00 -7.68
C PRO A 77 2.67 6.42 -7.34
N PHE A 78 3.24 7.33 -8.12
CA PHE A 78 4.49 8.03 -7.84
C PHE A 78 4.19 9.44 -7.33
N MET A 79 3.89 9.54 -6.05
CA MET A 79 3.56 10.79 -5.36
C MET A 79 3.77 10.67 -3.85
N THR A 80 3.90 11.81 -3.19
CA THR A 80 3.94 11.85 -1.73
C THR A 80 2.75 11.10 -1.12
N GLY A 81 2.99 10.38 -0.02
CA GLY A 81 1.99 9.52 0.61
C GLY A 81 1.77 8.16 -0.07
N GLY A 82 2.40 7.94 -1.23
CA GLY A 82 2.39 6.66 -1.95
C GLY A 82 0.99 6.08 -2.17
N ALA A 83 0.86 4.75 -2.07
CA ALA A 83 -0.38 4.01 -2.34
C ALA A 83 -1.58 4.42 -1.47
N THR A 84 -1.37 5.10 -0.32
CA THR A 84 -2.47 5.59 0.52
C THR A 84 -3.32 6.68 -0.15
N ASN A 85 -2.85 7.30 -1.22
CA ASN A 85 -3.69 8.18 -2.03
C ASN A 85 -4.74 7.41 -2.83
N MET A 86 -4.46 6.17 -3.21
CA MET A 86 -5.32 5.35 -4.08
C MET A 86 -6.08 4.24 -3.35
N TYR A 87 -5.76 3.93 -2.09
CA TYR A 87 -6.46 2.90 -1.34
C TYR A 87 -7.89 3.33 -0.95
N CYS A 88 -8.73 2.36 -0.64
CA CYS A 88 -10.12 2.60 -0.25
C CYS A 88 -10.29 3.01 1.22
N GLY A 89 -9.21 3.27 1.95
CA GLY A 89 -9.24 3.60 3.36
C GLY A 89 -9.74 2.46 4.26
N CYS A 90 -9.67 1.22 3.82
CA CYS A 90 -10.01 0.06 4.64
C CYS A 90 -8.84 -0.31 5.54
N ALA A 91 -9.13 -0.71 6.77
CA ALA A 91 -8.16 -1.17 7.76
C ALA A 91 -8.47 -2.61 8.19
N ALA A 92 -7.41 -3.32 8.57
CA ALA A 92 -7.48 -4.60 9.28
C ALA A 92 -6.36 -4.63 10.30
N LEU A 93 -6.61 -5.26 11.45
CA LEU A 93 -5.55 -5.53 12.42
C LEU A 93 -4.49 -6.47 11.81
N PRO A 94 -3.23 -6.37 12.23
CA PRO A 94 -2.20 -7.31 11.82
C PRO A 94 -2.66 -8.75 12.09
N PRO A 95 -2.41 -9.70 11.18
CA PRO A 95 -2.81 -11.08 11.41
C PRO A 95 -2.02 -11.71 12.56
N VAL A 96 -2.72 -12.47 13.40
CA VAL A 96 -2.16 -13.11 14.62
C VAL A 96 -0.98 -14.02 14.30
N TRP A 97 -0.99 -14.66 13.13
CA TRP A 97 0.09 -15.55 12.71
C TRP A 97 1.46 -14.87 12.53
N LEU A 98 1.52 -13.52 12.37
CA LEU A 98 2.80 -12.80 12.41
C LEU A 98 3.51 -12.97 13.74
N LYS A 99 2.75 -12.92 14.85
CA LYS A 99 3.26 -13.16 16.20
C LYS A 99 3.55 -14.64 16.44
N GLU A 100 2.61 -15.51 16.09
CA GLU A 100 2.70 -16.94 16.39
C GLU A 100 3.79 -17.65 15.58
N ARG A 101 3.92 -17.35 14.29
CA ARG A 101 4.86 -18.06 13.40
C ARG A 101 6.20 -17.35 13.20
N TYR A 102 6.20 -16.02 13.28
CA TYR A 102 7.40 -15.20 13.00
C TYR A 102 7.92 -14.44 14.21
N GLY A 103 7.24 -14.53 15.37
CA GLY A 103 7.64 -13.85 16.59
C GLY A 103 7.57 -12.32 16.54
N VAL A 104 6.77 -11.78 15.62
CA VAL A 104 6.59 -10.33 15.42
C VAL A 104 5.27 -9.88 16.02
N ASP A 105 5.33 -9.37 17.24
CA ASP A 105 4.18 -8.75 17.90
C ASP A 105 4.00 -7.30 17.45
N LEU A 106 2.82 -7.00 16.93
CA LEU A 106 2.43 -5.66 16.44
C LEU A 106 1.19 -5.11 17.14
N ASP A 107 0.65 -5.82 18.14
CA ASP A 107 -0.66 -5.54 18.74
C ASP A 107 -0.72 -4.13 19.34
N ASP A 108 0.26 -3.78 20.20
CA ASP A 108 0.30 -2.47 20.86
C ASP A 108 0.41 -1.32 19.84
N TRP A 109 1.26 -1.48 18.82
CA TRP A 109 1.46 -0.48 17.78
C TRP A 109 0.22 -0.32 16.89
N ALA A 110 -0.49 -1.40 16.61
CA ALA A 110 -1.74 -1.38 15.86
C ALA A 110 -2.85 -0.69 16.66
N LEU A 111 -3.04 -1.06 17.93
CA LEU A 111 -4.04 -0.46 18.80
C LEU A 111 -3.77 1.02 19.09
N GLU A 112 -2.50 1.41 19.26
CA GLU A 112 -2.12 2.81 19.34
C GLU A 112 -2.52 3.58 18.07
N THR A 113 -2.22 3.00 16.89
CA THR A 113 -2.56 3.62 15.60
C THR A 113 -4.07 3.71 15.37
N VAL A 114 -4.83 2.68 15.78
CA VAL A 114 -6.29 2.70 15.73
C VAL A 114 -6.85 3.88 16.54
N ARG A 115 -6.36 4.07 17.75
CA ARG A 115 -6.78 5.20 18.62
C ARG A 115 -6.33 6.56 18.05
N GLU A 116 -5.07 6.66 17.63
CA GLU A 116 -4.49 7.90 17.10
C GLU A 116 -5.23 8.40 15.85
N LEU A 117 -5.53 7.50 14.92
CA LEU A 117 -6.15 7.83 13.64
C LEU A 117 -7.67 7.69 13.63
N GLN A 118 -8.28 7.37 14.78
CA GLN A 118 -9.73 7.16 14.89
C GLN A 118 -10.23 6.15 13.84
N ILE A 119 -9.54 4.99 13.77
CA ILE A 119 -9.92 3.92 12.84
C ILE A 119 -11.12 3.19 13.41
N GLU A 120 -12.27 3.42 12.81
CA GLU A 120 -13.57 2.90 13.27
C GLU A 120 -14.39 2.39 12.08
N ARG A 121 -15.48 1.69 12.37
CA ARG A 121 -16.52 1.40 11.40
C ARG A 121 -17.29 2.66 11.08
N LEU A 122 -17.68 2.84 9.81
CA LEU A 122 -18.53 3.98 9.45
C LEU A 122 -19.91 3.83 10.11
N PRO A 123 -20.58 4.94 10.47
CA PRO A 123 -21.97 4.93 10.90
C PRO A 123 -22.90 4.32 9.84
N ASP A 124 -24.02 3.77 10.26
CA ASP A 124 -24.94 3.02 9.40
C ASP A 124 -25.45 3.83 8.20
N ASP A 125 -25.67 5.14 8.36
CA ASP A 125 -26.08 6.05 7.29
C ASP A 125 -25.01 6.26 6.21
N LEU A 126 -23.74 5.98 6.52
CA LEU A 126 -22.61 6.06 5.60
C LEU A 126 -22.18 4.71 5.02
N LEU A 127 -22.75 3.58 5.44
CA LEU A 127 -22.43 2.28 4.85
C LEU A 127 -22.85 2.17 3.38
N GLY A 128 -23.92 2.86 2.99
CA GLY A 128 -24.51 2.77 1.67
C GLY A 128 -25.64 1.72 1.59
N ALA A 129 -26.71 2.06 0.89
CA ALA A 129 -27.89 1.18 0.77
C ALA A 129 -27.61 -0.10 -0.01
N ALA A 130 -26.85 0.00 -1.11
CA ALA A 130 -26.47 -1.16 -1.91
C ALA A 130 -25.47 -2.05 -1.15
N SER A 131 -24.53 -1.46 -0.42
CA SER A 131 -23.58 -2.18 0.42
C SER A 131 -24.30 -2.95 1.53
N ARG A 132 -25.31 -2.36 2.18
CA ARG A 132 -26.14 -3.07 3.16
C ARG A 132 -26.90 -4.24 2.55
N ARG A 133 -27.50 -4.07 1.35
CA ARG A 133 -28.16 -5.19 0.64
C ARG A 133 -27.22 -6.35 0.35
N ILE A 134 -25.97 -6.05 -0.05
CA ILE A 134 -24.96 -7.08 -0.26
C ILE A 134 -24.62 -7.79 1.06
N MET A 135 -24.42 -7.03 2.14
CA MET A 135 -24.15 -7.58 3.48
C MET A 135 -25.29 -8.51 3.95
N GLU A 136 -26.53 -8.04 3.89
CA GLU A 136 -27.73 -8.82 4.25
C GLU A 136 -27.88 -10.07 3.39
N ALA A 137 -27.63 -9.96 2.09
CA ALA A 137 -27.64 -11.09 1.17
C ALA A 137 -26.57 -12.13 1.51
N GLY A 138 -25.34 -11.68 1.83
CA GLY A 138 -24.25 -12.55 2.25
C GLY A 138 -24.54 -13.26 3.57
N GLN A 139 -25.06 -12.53 4.56
CA GLN A 139 -25.48 -13.09 5.85
C GLN A 139 -26.61 -14.14 5.70
N ALA A 140 -27.58 -13.86 4.82
CA ALA A 140 -28.67 -14.80 4.51
C ALA A 140 -28.19 -16.08 3.80
N LEU A 141 -26.97 -16.08 3.23
CA LEU A 141 -26.30 -17.22 2.63
C LEU A 141 -25.26 -17.86 3.58
N GLY A 142 -25.19 -17.42 4.84
CA GLY A 142 -24.31 -17.99 5.87
C GLY A 142 -22.91 -17.41 5.92
N SER A 143 -22.59 -16.35 5.16
CA SER A 143 -21.28 -15.68 5.21
C SER A 143 -21.25 -14.60 6.29
N GLU A 144 -20.11 -14.42 6.98
CA GLU A 144 -19.93 -13.49 8.10
C GLU A 144 -19.66 -12.04 7.62
N TRP A 145 -20.58 -11.48 6.86
CA TRP A 145 -20.47 -10.09 6.41
C TRP A 145 -20.69 -9.11 7.57
N GLN A 146 -19.83 -8.10 7.63
CA GLN A 146 -19.89 -7.05 8.65
C GLN A 146 -19.33 -5.72 8.14
N PRO A 147 -19.64 -4.58 8.83
CA PRO A 147 -18.97 -3.32 8.57
C PRO A 147 -17.46 -3.42 8.83
N LEU A 148 -16.66 -2.88 7.92
CA LEU A 148 -15.20 -2.92 7.98
C LEU A 148 -14.63 -1.68 8.67
N LEU A 149 -13.46 -1.83 9.31
CA LEU A 149 -12.71 -0.70 9.87
C LEU A 149 -12.18 0.21 8.74
N LYS A 150 -12.19 1.52 9.00
CA LYS A 150 -11.83 2.53 7.99
C LYS A 150 -10.85 3.56 8.53
N PHE A 151 -9.84 3.89 7.71
CA PHE A 151 -9.04 5.11 7.84
C PHE A 151 -9.84 6.33 7.36
N MET A 152 -11.09 6.43 7.73
CA MET A 152 -11.99 7.51 7.35
C MET A 152 -12.73 7.98 8.58
N ALA A 153 -12.59 9.28 8.90
CA ALA A 153 -13.30 9.92 9.99
C ALA A 153 -14.27 10.95 9.40
N PRO A 154 -15.60 10.72 9.45
CA PRO A 154 -16.59 11.68 8.94
C PRO A 154 -16.48 13.05 9.60
N SER A 155 -16.08 13.11 10.87
CA SER A 155 -15.85 14.34 11.64
C SER A 155 -14.76 15.24 11.04
N ARG A 156 -13.86 14.70 10.22
CA ARG A 156 -12.76 15.44 9.56
C ARG A 156 -13.20 16.16 8.29
N ALA A 157 -14.39 15.89 7.78
CA ALA A 157 -14.91 16.49 6.56
C ALA A 157 -16.35 16.99 6.73
N PRO A 158 -16.64 18.27 6.45
CA PRO A 158 -18.00 18.81 6.53
C PRO A 158 -18.98 18.15 5.54
N ARG A 159 -18.44 17.62 4.44
CA ARG A 159 -19.18 16.87 3.42
C ARG A 159 -18.43 15.60 3.10
N PHE A 160 -19.02 14.49 3.49
CA PHE A 160 -18.51 13.16 3.16
C PHE A 160 -18.99 12.77 1.76
N ASP A 161 -18.26 13.20 0.71
CA ASP A 161 -18.54 12.86 -0.70
C ASP A 161 -17.51 11.86 -1.21
N CYS A 162 -17.78 10.58 -1.10
CA CYS A 162 -16.85 9.52 -1.50
C CYS A 162 -17.01 9.05 -2.94
N GLY A 163 -18.21 8.86 -3.44
CA GLY A 163 -18.53 8.55 -4.84
C GLY A 163 -17.52 7.71 -5.61
N ALA A 164 -16.98 6.63 -5.04
CA ALA A 164 -15.88 5.82 -5.59
C ALA A 164 -14.58 6.59 -5.89
N LYS A 165 -14.45 7.85 -5.50
CA LYS A 165 -13.30 8.72 -5.81
C LYS A 165 -12.11 8.51 -4.88
N CYS A 166 -12.25 7.72 -3.81
CA CYS A 166 -11.16 7.43 -2.87
C CYS A 166 -9.91 6.87 -3.56
N MET A 167 -10.08 6.09 -4.62
CA MET A 167 -8.99 5.51 -5.41
C MET A 167 -8.26 6.52 -6.30
N MET A 168 -8.69 7.77 -6.35
CA MET A 168 -8.08 8.85 -7.15
C MET A 168 -7.49 9.97 -6.28
N GLY A 169 -7.48 9.78 -4.97
CA GLY A 169 -7.15 10.79 -3.98
C GLY A 169 -8.39 11.31 -3.27
N CYS A 170 -8.26 11.74 -2.02
CA CYS A 170 -9.37 12.17 -1.18
C CYS A 170 -9.47 13.70 -1.16
N ARG A 171 -10.39 14.28 -1.94
CA ARG A 171 -10.65 15.74 -1.92
C ARG A 171 -11.46 16.19 -0.72
N CYS A 172 -12.31 15.32 -0.16
CA CYS A 172 -13.12 15.70 1.00
C CYS A 172 -12.35 15.71 2.32
N GLY A 173 -11.14 15.10 2.37
CA GLY A 173 -10.30 15.09 3.56
C GLY A 173 -10.69 14.07 4.64
N ALA A 174 -11.77 13.29 4.43
CA ALA A 174 -12.19 12.30 5.42
C ALA A 174 -11.23 11.11 5.56
N LYS A 175 -10.60 10.72 4.45
CA LYS A 175 -9.66 9.58 4.41
C LYS A 175 -8.26 10.03 4.83
N TRP A 176 -7.69 9.36 5.83
CA TRP A 176 -6.28 9.52 6.17
C TRP A 176 -5.39 9.05 5.02
N THR A 177 -4.28 9.74 4.82
CA THR A 177 -3.20 9.32 3.91
C THR A 177 -1.85 9.53 4.61
N ALA A 178 -0.83 8.80 4.18
CA ALA A 178 0.52 8.93 4.72
C ALA A 178 1.13 10.33 4.54
N ASN A 179 0.51 11.18 3.71
CA ASN A 179 0.87 12.60 3.64
C ASN A 179 0.73 13.31 4.98
N GLU A 180 -0.24 12.92 5.82
CA GLU A 180 -0.42 13.53 7.14
C GLU A 180 0.80 13.28 8.03
N TYR A 181 1.27 12.04 8.07
CA TYR A 181 2.49 11.70 8.81
C TYR A 181 3.75 12.31 8.20
N MET A 182 3.81 12.41 6.87
CA MET A 182 4.88 13.11 6.18
C MET A 182 4.91 14.61 6.55
N ASP A 183 3.76 15.29 6.54
CA ASP A 183 3.66 16.70 6.92
C ASP A 183 4.06 16.92 8.39
N GLU A 184 3.68 16.02 9.29
CA GLU A 184 4.10 16.04 10.69
C GLU A 184 5.60 15.78 10.86
N ALA A 185 6.20 14.90 10.03
CA ALA A 185 7.63 14.69 10.01
C ALA A 185 8.38 15.98 9.61
N VAL A 186 7.91 16.64 8.54
CA VAL A 186 8.48 17.92 8.08
C VAL A 186 8.34 19.01 9.14
N ALA A 187 7.18 19.10 9.78
CA ALA A 187 6.96 20.05 10.88
C ALA A 187 7.87 19.77 12.10
N ALA A 188 8.30 18.52 12.30
CA ALA A 188 9.26 18.12 13.32
C ALA A 188 10.74 18.24 12.87
N GLY A 189 11.02 18.84 11.70
CA GLY A 189 12.37 19.08 11.21
C GLY A 189 12.93 18.06 10.20
N CYS A 190 12.14 17.10 9.75
CA CYS A 190 12.55 16.20 8.67
C CYS A 190 12.73 16.96 7.36
N THR A 191 13.84 16.74 6.66
CA THR A 191 14.07 17.28 5.32
C THR A 191 13.39 16.39 4.29
N LEU A 192 12.42 16.92 3.54
CA LEU A 192 11.75 16.22 2.45
C LEU A 192 12.34 16.62 1.10
N LEU A 193 12.81 15.64 0.33
CA LEU A 193 13.15 15.81 -1.08
C LEU A 193 12.16 15.04 -1.95
N THR A 194 11.38 15.75 -2.75
CA THR A 194 10.49 15.16 -3.76
C THR A 194 11.18 15.12 -5.13
N ARG A 195 10.69 14.26 -6.04
CA ARG A 195 11.31 13.95 -7.34
C ARG A 195 12.74 13.44 -7.18
N ALA A 196 13.02 12.78 -6.08
CA ALA A 196 14.29 12.19 -5.70
C ALA A 196 14.22 10.67 -5.84
N GLY A 197 14.46 10.18 -7.03
CA GLY A 197 14.49 8.74 -7.29
C GLY A 197 15.81 8.15 -6.81
N VAL A 198 15.74 7.25 -5.83
CA VAL A 198 16.90 6.48 -5.36
C VAL A 198 17.12 5.29 -6.29
N ASP A 199 18.35 5.15 -6.78
CA ASP A 199 18.76 4.04 -7.63
C ASP A 199 19.40 2.91 -6.84
N GLU A 200 20.28 3.23 -5.88
CA GLU A 200 21.05 2.26 -5.10
C GLU A 200 21.39 2.73 -3.69
N VAL A 201 21.70 1.78 -2.82
CA VAL A 201 22.29 1.97 -1.50
C VAL A 201 23.82 1.93 -1.63
N ILE A 202 24.50 2.83 -0.93
CA ILE A 202 25.96 2.81 -0.81
C ILE A 202 26.29 1.82 0.31
N ILE A 203 27.06 0.79 -0.02
CA ILE A 203 27.49 -0.24 0.92
C ILE A 203 29.01 -0.21 1.00
N GLU A 204 29.57 -0.02 2.19
CA GLU A 204 30.99 0.05 2.48
C GLU A 204 31.31 -0.89 3.65
N ASP A 205 32.20 -1.86 3.46
CA ASP A 205 32.61 -2.83 4.47
C ASP A 205 31.43 -3.56 5.19
N GLY A 206 30.40 -3.93 4.43
CA GLY A 206 29.22 -4.62 4.95
C GLY A 206 28.26 -3.75 5.78
N GLN A 207 28.45 -2.45 5.72
CA GLN A 207 27.60 -1.45 6.39
C GLN A 207 27.07 -0.45 5.36
N VAL A 208 25.90 0.13 5.64
CA VAL A 208 25.35 1.21 4.82
C VAL A 208 26.14 2.50 5.01
N GLY A 209 26.46 3.20 3.89
CA GLY A 209 27.06 4.53 3.86
C GLY A 209 26.07 5.63 3.40
N GLY A 210 24.90 5.24 2.89
CA GLY A 210 23.92 6.18 2.37
C GLY A 210 23.19 5.66 1.13
N VAL A 211 22.71 6.56 0.27
CA VAL A 211 22.01 6.24 -0.97
C VAL A 211 22.42 7.16 -2.10
N ARG A 212 22.30 6.67 -3.35
CA ARG A 212 22.49 7.45 -4.58
C ARG A 212 21.26 7.40 -5.46
N GLY A 213 21.09 8.46 -6.25
CA GLY A 213 19.96 8.53 -7.17
C GLY A 213 19.99 9.76 -8.05
N LYS A 214 18.80 10.12 -8.56
CA LYS A 214 18.63 11.27 -9.46
C LYS A 214 17.46 12.14 -9.04
N LEU A 215 17.71 13.44 -8.90
CA LEU A 215 16.68 14.46 -8.76
C LEU A 215 16.07 14.73 -10.14
N ARG A 216 14.74 14.74 -10.20
CA ARG A 216 13.97 15.00 -11.44
C ARG A 216 14.42 14.11 -12.63
N GLY A 217 14.91 12.90 -12.33
CA GLY A 217 15.38 11.93 -13.31
C GLY A 217 16.71 12.28 -14.01
N ARG A 218 17.35 13.39 -13.68
CA ARG A 218 18.53 13.91 -14.42
C ARG A 218 19.73 14.23 -13.53
N GLN A 219 19.55 14.99 -12.47
CA GLN A 219 20.65 15.49 -11.66
C GLN A 219 21.07 14.43 -10.63
N PRO A 220 22.31 13.93 -10.67
CA PRO A 220 22.79 12.95 -9.71
C PRO A 220 22.83 13.55 -8.30
N PHE A 221 22.47 12.75 -7.29
CA PHE A 221 22.63 13.10 -5.91
C PHE A 221 23.13 11.92 -5.09
N GLU A 222 23.75 12.24 -3.97
CA GLU A 222 24.18 11.31 -2.94
C GLU A 222 23.71 11.83 -1.57
N VAL A 223 23.18 10.96 -0.73
CA VAL A 223 22.89 11.24 0.67
C VAL A 223 23.72 10.30 1.52
N ARG A 224 24.66 10.85 2.30
CA ARG A 224 25.40 10.12 3.32
C ARG A 224 24.57 9.98 4.57
N ALA A 225 24.49 8.76 5.12
CA ALA A 225 23.69 8.49 6.32
C ALA A 225 24.23 7.27 7.07
N ARG A 226 24.07 7.28 8.38
CA ARG A 226 24.46 6.17 9.26
C ARG A 226 23.42 5.03 9.25
N VAL A 227 22.17 5.36 8.97
CA VAL A 227 21.04 4.44 8.88
C VAL A 227 20.26 4.71 7.60
N VAL A 228 19.90 3.65 6.87
CA VAL A 228 19.03 3.71 5.70
C VAL A 228 17.79 2.84 5.95
N VAL A 229 16.61 3.41 5.71
CA VAL A 229 15.34 2.68 5.73
C VAL A 229 14.70 2.73 4.34
N LEU A 230 14.62 1.59 3.69
CA LEU A 230 13.94 1.45 2.41
C LEU A 230 12.44 1.21 2.63
N SER A 231 11.61 2.05 2.01
CA SER A 231 10.15 2.01 2.06
C SER A 231 9.55 2.33 0.68
N ALA A 232 10.20 1.85 -0.39
CA ALA A 232 9.80 2.09 -1.77
C ALA A 232 8.71 1.12 -2.29
N GLY A 233 8.17 0.29 -1.39
CA GLY A 233 7.08 -0.67 -1.64
C GLY A 233 7.55 -1.96 -2.30
N GLY A 234 6.65 -2.96 -2.38
CA GLY A 234 6.97 -4.33 -2.81
C GLY A 234 7.58 -4.48 -4.20
N ILE A 235 7.59 -3.43 -5.02
CA ILE A 235 8.27 -3.43 -6.33
C ILE A 235 9.51 -2.53 -6.29
N GLY A 236 9.45 -1.36 -5.66
CA GLY A 236 10.56 -0.41 -5.66
C GLY A 236 11.74 -0.85 -4.79
N THR A 237 11.46 -1.34 -3.60
CA THR A 237 12.47 -1.77 -2.63
C THR A 237 13.37 -2.89 -3.16
N PRO A 238 12.85 -4.00 -3.73
CA PRO A 238 13.72 -5.02 -4.28
C PRO A 238 14.56 -4.53 -5.46
N LEU A 239 14.06 -3.62 -6.28
CA LEU A 239 14.85 -3.04 -7.40
C LEU A 239 16.05 -2.22 -6.91
N ILE A 240 15.88 -1.45 -5.82
CA ILE A 240 16.97 -0.70 -5.20
C ILE A 240 18.00 -1.69 -4.63
N LEU A 241 17.56 -2.72 -3.91
CA LEU A 241 18.45 -3.74 -3.32
C LEU A 241 19.24 -4.52 -4.40
N GLN A 242 18.58 -4.94 -5.49
CA GLN A 242 19.24 -5.63 -6.60
C GLN A 242 20.32 -4.77 -7.24
N LYS A 243 20.06 -3.48 -7.47
CA LYS A 243 21.06 -2.53 -8.00
C LYS A 243 22.22 -2.29 -7.02
N SER A 244 21.97 -2.48 -5.72
CA SER A 244 22.98 -2.38 -4.66
C SER A 244 23.80 -3.67 -4.46
N GLY A 245 23.61 -4.68 -5.33
CA GLY A 245 24.33 -5.94 -5.26
C GLY A 245 23.66 -7.05 -4.43
N ILE A 246 22.46 -6.81 -3.88
CA ILE A 246 21.66 -7.81 -3.14
C ILE A 246 20.71 -8.48 -4.15
N ALA A 247 21.26 -9.41 -4.94
CA ALA A 247 20.59 -9.98 -6.12
C ALA A 247 19.40 -10.91 -5.79
N GLU A 248 19.32 -11.42 -4.58
CA GLU A 248 18.23 -12.28 -4.10
C GLU A 248 16.94 -11.51 -3.79
N ALA A 249 17.00 -10.19 -3.60
CA ALA A 249 15.82 -9.35 -3.45
C ALA A 249 14.90 -9.47 -4.68
N GLY A 250 13.60 -9.48 -4.44
CA GLY A 250 12.61 -9.67 -5.51
C GLY A 250 12.26 -11.13 -5.80
N ARG A 251 12.95 -12.10 -5.23
CA ARG A 251 12.56 -13.51 -5.28
C ARG A 251 11.37 -13.74 -4.37
N GLY A 252 10.29 -14.22 -4.96
CA GLY A 252 8.99 -14.27 -4.31
C GLY A 252 8.22 -12.97 -4.49
N LEU A 253 6.93 -13.09 -4.76
CA LEU A 253 5.99 -11.99 -4.86
C LEU A 253 4.62 -12.52 -4.52
N ALA A 254 3.98 -11.92 -3.53
CA ALA A 254 2.55 -12.02 -3.30
C ALA A 254 1.90 -10.70 -3.74
N MET A 255 0.62 -10.74 -4.12
CA MET A 255 0.02 -9.57 -4.75
C MET A 255 -1.45 -9.36 -4.39
N ASP A 256 -2.05 -10.24 -3.59
CA ASP A 256 -3.49 -10.25 -3.34
C ASP A 256 -4.29 -10.13 -4.66
N PRO A 257 -4.21 -11.13 -5.57
CA PRO A 257 -4.90 -11.08 -6.85
C PRO A 257 -6.39 -10.78 -6.66
N THR A 258 -6.88 -9.80 -7.41
CA THR A 258 -8.20 -9.23 -7.19
C THR A 258 -9.01 -9.22 -8.48
N VAL A 259 -10.28 -9.61 -8.39
CA VAL A 259 -11.29 -9.40 -9.43
C VAL A 259 -12.52 -8.70 -8.85
N MET A 260 -13.23 -8.03 -9.73
CA MET A 260 -14.55 -7.46 -9.43
C MET A 260 -15.63 -8.33 -10.05
N VAL A 261 -16.63 -8.69 -9.26
CA VAL A 261 -17.87 -9.30 -9.75
C VAL A 261 -18.93 -8.22 -9.76
N TYR A 262 -19.44 -7.89 -10.94
CA TYR A 262 -20.45 -6.87 -11.13
C TYR A 262 -21.79 -7.47 -11.48
N GLY A 263 -22.87 -6.88 -10.97
CA GLY A 263 -24.24 -7.20 -11.35
C GLY A 263 -25.09 -5.94 -11.44
N VAL A 264 -26.11 -5.92 -12.27
CA VAL A 264 -27.03 -4.80 -12.44
C VAL A 264 -28.28 -5.05 -11.60
N SER A 265 -28.56 -4.15 -10.67
CA SER A 265 -29.76 -4.18 -9.83
C SER A 265 -30.89 -3.32 -10.43
N LYS A 266 -32.13 -3.56 -10.01
CA LYS A 266 -33.26 -2.67 -10.29
C LYS A 266 -33.17 -1.37 -9.49
N GLU A 267 -32.53 -1.38 -8.36
CA GLU A 267 -32.31 -0.25 -7.47
C GLU A 267 -30.97 0.44 -7.71
N ALA A 268 -30.67 1.49 -6.92
CA ALA A 268 -29.38 2.15 -6.95
C ALA A 268 -28.25 1.16 -6.57
N GLY A 269 -27.11 1.27 -7.26
CA GLY A 269 -25.92 0.48 -7.03
C GLY A 269 -24.90 1.19 -6.13
N THR A 270 -23.68 0.66 -6.08
CA THR A 270 -22.58 1.12 -5.21
C THR A 270 -21.80 2.34 -5.74
N ALA A 271 -22.21 2.90 -6.86
CA ALA A 271 -21.48 3.94 -7.60
C ALA A 271 -21.13 5.21 -6.80
N TYR A 272 -21.93 5.56 -5.82
CA TYR A 272 -21.79 6.79 -5.02
C TYR A 272 -21.57 6.51 -3.54
N GLU A 273 -21.47 5.25 -3.16
CA GLU A 273 -21.20 4.83 -1.79
C GLU A 273 -19.71 4.89 -1.46
N PRO A 274 -19.33 5.05 -0.20
CA PRO A 274 -17.95 4.85 0.20
C PRO A 274 -17.51 3.41 -0.13
N PRO A 275 -16.32 3.21 -0.70
CA PRO A 275 -15.88 1.89 -1.11
C PRO A 275 -15.50 1.04 0.12
N MET A 276 -15.72 -0.27 0.03
CA MET A 276 -15.32 -1.26 1.05
C MET A 276 -15.86 -0.91 2.45
N THR A 277 -17.14 -0.56 2.55
CA THR A 277 -17.77 -0.27 3.85
C THR A 277 -18.14 -1.53 4.61
N VAL A 278 -18.47 -2.59 3.87
CA VAL A 278 -18.80 -3.92 4.42
C VAL A 278 -18.01 -5.00 3.67
N GLY A 279 -17.79 -6.13 4.34
CA GLY A 279 -17.09 -7.26 3.77
C GLY A 279 -17.08 -8.46 4.70
N CYS A 280 -16.52 -9.56 4.23
CA CYS A 280 -16.26 -10.76 5.02
C CYS A 280 -14.88 -11.35 4.67
N MET A 281 -14.28 -12.03 5.64
CA MET A 281 -13.14 -12.90 5.46
C MET A 281 -13.63 -14.34 5.42
N ASP A 282 -13.09 -15.12 4.53
CA ASP A 282 -13.23 -16.57 4.50
C ASP A 282 -11.82 -17.16 4.64
N ASP A 283 -11.42 -17.39 5.89
CA ASP A 283 -10.08 -17.88 6.22
C ASP A 283 -9.90 -19.34 5.79
N GLU A 284 -10.97 -20.13 5.75
CA GLU A 284 -10.96 -21.52 5.31
C GLU A 284 -10.59 -21.62 3.83
N HIS A 285 -11.18 -20.77 3.00
CA HIS A 285 -10.93 -20.75 1.56
C HIS A 285 -9.91 -19.69 1.12
N GLY A 286 -9.41 -18.86 2.04
CA GLY A 286 -8.31 -17.91 1.82
C GLY A 286 -8.68 -16.77 0.87
N TYR A 287 -9.77 -16.05 1.13
CA TYR A 287 -10.13 -14.84 0.40
C TYR A 287 -10.93 -13.84 1.26
N MET A 288 -10.93 -12.59 0.82
CA MET A 288 -11.77 -11.52 1.34
C MET A 288 -12.77 -11.08 0.28
N LEU A 289 -14.03 -10.88 0.68
CA LEU A 289 -15.06 -10.21 -0.13
C LEU A 289 -15.37 -8.83 0.47
N SER A 290 -15.57 -7.82 -0.38
CA SER A 290 -16.04 -6.50 0.07
C SER A 290 -16.78 -5.75 -1.03
N THR A 291 -17.55 -4.74 -0.63
CA THR A 291 -18.27 -3.89 -1.60
C THR A 291 -17.33 -2.89 -2.26
N LEU A 292 -17.25 -2.92 -3.57
CA LEU A 292 -16.45 -1.99 -4.35
C LEU A 292 -17.01 -1.88 -5.77
N ILE A 293 -16.88 -0.69 -6.37
CA ILE A 293 -17.05 -0.48 -7.79
C ILE A 293 -15.88 0.36 -8.30
N ASP A 294 -15.42 0.07 -9.51
CA ASP A 294 -14.42 0.91 -10.15
C ASP A 294 -14.97 2.33 -10.42
N PRO A 295 -14.10 3.36 -10.38
CA PRO A 295 -14.51 4.71 -10.72
C PRO A 295 -15.12 4.81 -12.11
N TRP A 296 -16.00 5.78 -12.31
CA TRP A 296 -16.87 5.94 -13.47
C TRP A 296 -16.19 5.79 -14.84
N ILE A 297 -14.97 6.29 -15.04
CA ILE A 297 -14.22 6.11 -16.30
C ILE A 297 -13.54 4.72 -16.34
N LEU A 298 -13.00 4.26 -15.23
CA LEU A 298 -12.28 3.00 -15.18
C LEU A 298 -13.20 1.78 -15.37
N TYR A 299 -14.43 1.85 -14.85
CA TYR A 299 -15.42 0.77 -14.96
C TYR A 299 -15.69 0.31 -16.39
N PRO A 300 -16.06 1.19 -17.38
CA PRO A 300 -16.27 0.75 -18.75
C PRO A 300 -14.99 0.25 -19.42
N ILE A 301 -13.82 0.83 -19.10
CA ILE A 301 -12.54 0.34 -19.62
C ILE A 301 -12.32 -1.09 -19.15
N MET A 302 -12.43 -1.36 -17.86
CA MET A 302 -12.25 -2.70 -17.30
C MET A 302 -13.30 -3.69 -17.78
N ALA A 303 -14.55 -3.26 -17.96
CA ALA A 303 -15.59 -4.08 -18.53
C ALA A 303 -15.31 -4.42 -20.01
N THR A 304 -14.91 -3.44 -20.82
CA THR A 304 -14.61 -3.62 -22.25
C THR A 304 -13.43 -4.56 -22.49
N LEU A 305 -12.50 -4.66 -21.56
CA LEU A 305 -11.42 -5.66 -21.60
C LEU A 305 -11.93 -7.11 -21.60
N LYS A 306 -13.19 -7.35 -21.21
CA LYS A 306 -13.87 -8.67 -21.30
C LYS A 306 -14.47 -8.92 -22.68
N GLY A 307 -14.75 -7.87 -23.44
CA GLY A 307 -15.32 -7.93 -24.77
C GLY A 307 -15.99 -6.62 -25.17
N PRO A 308 -16.09 -6.31 -26.47
CA PRO A 308 -16.62 -5.01 -26.96
C PRO A 308 -18.09 -4.80 -26.61
N SER A 309 -18.87 -5.87 -26.39
CA SER A 309 -20.27 -5.79 -25.93
C SER A 309 -20.45 -5.07 -24.60
N TYR A 310 -19.39 -5.03 -23.76
CA TYR A 310 -19.41 -4.34 -22.46
C TYR A 310 -19.16 -2.83 -22.56
N LEU A 311 -18.85 -2.27 -23.73
CA LEU A 311 -18.61 -0.85 -23.90
C LEU A 311 -19.78 0.01 -23.41
N LEU A 312 -21.02 -0.45 -23.61
CA LEU A 312 -22.21 0.26 -23.15
C LEU A 312 -22.58 0.01 -21.68
N SER A 313 -21.79 -0.74 -20.93
CA SER A 313 -22.04 -1.03 -19.51
C SER A 313 -22.09 0.24 -18.64
N TRP A 314 -21.38 1.31 -19.05
CA TRP A 314 -21.40 2.61 -18.37
C TRP A 314 -22.81 3.21 -18.23
N ARG A 315 -23.76 2.91 -19.13
CA ARG A 315 -25.15 3.36 -19.03
C ARG A 315 -25.86 2.79 -17.82
N LYS A 316 -25.43 1.61 -17.35
CA LYS A 316 -25.98 0.91 -16.19
C LYS A 316 -25.18 1.18 -14.90
N TYR A 317 -24.12 2.00 -14.96
CA TYR A 317 -23.18 2.23 -13.86
C TYR A 317 -23.85 2.59 -12.53
N ARG A 318 -24.86 3.49 -12.57
CA ARG A 318 -25.60 3.91 -11.36
C ARG A 318 -26.40 2.80 -10.70
N ARG A 319 -26.68 1.72 -11.42
CA ARG A 319 -27.42 0.55 -10.96
C ARG A 319 -26.52 -0.68 -10.77
N THR A 320 -25.24 -0.55 -11.08
CA THR A 320 -24.27 -1.63 -10.91
C THR A 320 -23.88 -1.75 -9.46
N ILE A 321 -23.95 -2.98 -8.95
CA ILE A 321 -23.40 -3.38 -7.67
C ILE A 321 -22.10 -4.14 -7.94
N GLY A 322 -21.08 -3.93 -7.10
CA GLY A 322 -19.80 -4.62 -7.23
C GLY A 322 -19.41 -5.32 -5.92
N VAL A 323 -18.97 -6.54 -6.06
CA VAL A 323 -18.26 -7.29 -5.02
C VAL A 323 -16.83 -7.48 -5.48
N MET A 324 -15.88 -7.00 -4.69
CA MET A 324 -14.46 -7.25 -4.85
C MET A 324 -14.11 -8.59 -4.21
N ILE A 325 -13.45 -9.44 -4.94
CA ILE A 325 -12.77 -10.63 -4.44
C ILE A 325 -11.29 -10.31 -4.33
N LYS A 326 -10.69 -10.57 -3.20
CA LYS A 326 -9.24 -10.51 -2.96
C LYS A 326 -8.78 -11.86 -2.45
N VAL A 327 -7.89 -12.52 -3.19
CA VAL A 327 -7.35 -13.82 -2.84
C VAL A 327 -6.09 -13.66 -2.00
N THR A 328 -5.97 -14.42 -0.91
CA THR A 328 -4.70 -14.59 -0.16
C THR A 328 -3.83 -15.54 -0.95
N ASP A 329 -2.97 -15.01 -1.83
CA ASP A 329 -2.24 -15.80 -2.80
C ASP A 329 -0.95 -16.41 -2.24
N GLU A 330 -0.45 -17.44 -2.90
CA GLU A 330 0.84 -18.03 -2.59
C GLU A 330 1.97 -17.15 -3.12
N VAL A 331 3.11 -17.13 -2.41
CA VAL A 331 4.32 -16.41 -2.85
C VAL A 331 4.94 -17.18 -4.01
N SER A 332 4.65 -16.76 -5.23
CA SER A 332 4.99 -17.50 -6.46
C SER A 332 5.64 -16.65 -7.56
N GLY A 333 5.73 -15.35 -7.36
CA GLY A 333 6.22 -14.42 -8.38
C GLY A 333 7.63 -13.90 -8.12
N MET A 334 8.02 -12.93 -8.92
CA MET A 334 9.32 -12.24 -8.77
C MET A 334 9.28 -10.83 -9.38
N VAL A 335 10.20 -10.00 -8.90
CA VAL A 335 10.52 -8.70 -9.47
C VAL A 335 11.99 -8.73 -9.89
N SER A 336 12.29 -8.51 -11.18
CA SER A 336 13.66 -8.52 -11.70
C SER A 336 14.24 -7.12 -11.85
N ILE A 337 15.56 -7.02 -11.87
CA ILE A 337 16.30 -5.76 -12.02
C ILE A 337 15.94 -5.02 -13.31
N GLU A 338 15.51 -5.73 -14.36
CA GLU A 338 15.01 -5.16 -15.61
C GLU A 338 13.59 -4.58 -15.48
N ARG A 339 13.06 -4.49 -14.25
CA ARG A 339 11.70 -4.03 -13.93
C ARG A 339 10.59 -4.94 -14.49
N ARG A 340 10.90 -6.19 -14.81
CA ARG A 340 9.87 -7.18 -15.14
C ARG A 340 9.26 -7.72 -13.87
N VAL A 341 7.95 -7.85 -13.87
CA VAL A 341 7.17 -8.38 -12.76
C VAL A 341 6.46 -9.64 -13.25
N SER A 342 6.75 -10.77 -12.66
CA SER A 342 6.05 -12.03 -12.92
C SER A 342 5.23 -12.43 -11.70
N LYS A 343 3.98 -12.83 -11.92
CA LYS A 343 3.07 -13.30 -10.87
C LYS A 343 2.17 -14.41 -11.41
N PRO A 344 2.70 -15.65 -11.55
CA PRO A 344 1.88 -16.79 -11.92
C PRO A 344 0.87 -17.09 -10.81
N MET A 345 -0.37 -17.37 -11.22
CA MET A 345 -1.40 -17.90 -10.32
C MET A 345 -1.17 -19.39 -10.12
N THR A 346 -1.07 -19.84 -8.87
CA THR A 346 -0.99 -21.28 -8.56
C THR A 346 -2.35 -21.94 -8.74
N GLU A 347 -2.39 -23.27 -8.72
CA GLU A 347 -3.67 -24.00 -8.76
C GLU A 347 -4.55 -23.63 -7.57
N ARG A 348 -3.96 -23.57 -6.38
CA ARG A 348 -4.65 -23.17 -5.17
C ARG A 348 -5.23 -21.75 -5.24
N ASP A 349 -4.50 -20.81 -5.86
CA ASP A 349 -4.99 -19.44 -6.07
C ASP A 349 -6.22 -19.44 -7.01
N ARG A 350 -6.21 -20.30 -8.05
CA ARG A 350 -7.33 -20.44 -8.99
C ARG A 350 -8.56 -21.06 -8.33
N GLU A 351 -8.37 -22.08 -7.49
CA GLU A 351 -9.44 -22.71 -6.71
C GLU A 351 -10.10 -21.71 -5.77
N ARG A 352 -9.31 -20.94 -5.02
CA ARG A 352 -9.78 -19.86 -4.13
C ARG A 352 -10.60 -18.83 -4.90
N LEU A 353 -10.06 -18.37 -6.04
CA LEU A 353 -10.73 -17.38 -6.89
C LEU A 353 -12.03 -17.93 -7.47
N HIS A 354 -12.05 -19.20 -7.90
CA HIS A 354 -13.25 -19.85 -8.42
C HIS A 354 -14.34 -19.94 -7.36
N HIS A 355 -13.99 -20.44 -6.16
CA HIS A 355 -14.94 -20.54 -5.03
C HIS A 355 -15.52 -19.17 -4.67
N ALA A 356 -14.67 -18.18 -4.45
CA ALA A 356 -15.09 -16.81 -4.15
C ALA A 356 -15.98 -16.19 -5.24
N THR A 357 -15.72 -16.52 -6.51
CA THR A 357 -16.55 -16.07 -7.64
C THR A 357 -17.95 -16.67 -7.60
N VAL A 358 -18.08 -17.98 -7.30
CA VAL A 358 -19.38 -18.65 -7.15
C VAL A 358 -20.18 -18.01 -6.02
N VAL A 359 -19.56 -17.85 -4.84
CA VAL A 359 -20.19 -17.22 -3.68
C VAL A 359 -20.63 -15.79 -4.00
N SER A 360 -19.75 -14.99 -4.63
CA SER A 360 -20.08 -13.60 -4.99
C SER A 360 -21.24 -13.49 -5.97
N ARG A 361 -21.38 -14.42 -6.94
CA ARG A 361 -22.52 -14.48 -7.85
C ARG A 361 -23.82 -14.76 -7.11
N GLN A 362 -23.82 -15.71 -6.17
CA GLN A 362 -24.99 -16.04 -5.35
C GLN A 362 -25.42 -14.83 -4.51
N ILE A 363 -24.46 -14.14 -3.89
CA ILE A 363 -24.70 -12.92 -3.10
C ILE A 363 -25.35 -11.83 -3.98
N LEU A 364 -24.81 -11.57 -5.18
CA LEU A 364 -25.34 -10.55 -6.09
C LEU A 364 -26.77 -10.88 -6.56
N VAL A 365 -27.07 -12.12 -6.88
CA VAL A 365 -28.43 -12.55 -7.22
C VAL A 365 -29.38 -12.35 -6.04
N LYS A 366 -28.97 -12.74 -4.83
CA LYS A 366 -29.74 -12.56 -3.61
C LYS A 366 -29.94 -11.09 -3.27
N ALA A 367 -28.97 -10.22 -3.59
CA ALA A 367 -29.04 -8.77 -3.44
C ALA A 367 -29.88 -8.07 -4.54
N GLY A 368 -30.55 -8.82 -5.41
CA GLY A 368 -31.48 -8.32 -6.41
C GLY A 368 -30.86 -7.95 -7.76
N CYS A 369 -29.70 -8.46 -8.09
CA CYS A 369 -29.11 -8.34 -9.43
C CYS A 369 -29.76 -9.30 -10.42
N ASP A 370 -29.88 -8.85 -11.67
CA ASP A 370 -30.22 -9.69 -12.79
C ASP A 370 -29.08 -10.70 -13.04
N PRO A 371 -29.33 -12.03 -12.94
CA PRO A 371 -28.31 -13.06 -13.12
C PRO A 371 -27.56 -12.97 -14.46
N ASP A 372 -28.25 -12.60 -15.54
CA ASP A 372 -27.68 -12.49 -16.89
C ASP A 372 -26.77 -11.27 -17.03
N SER A 373 -26.88 -10.29 -16.13
CA SER A 373 -26.03 -9.11 -16.07
C SER A 373 -24.70 -9.33 -15.35
N ILE A 374 -24.51 -10.48 -14.67
CA ILE A 374 -23.36 -10.70 -13.80
C ILE A 374 -22.14 -11.09 -14.61
N PHE A 375 -21.07 -10.32 -14.46
CA PHE A 375 -19.79 -10.61 -15.08
C PHE A 375 -18.61 -10.36 -14.11
N VAL A 376 -17.48 -11.03 -14.39
CA VAL A 376 -16.23 -10.92 -13.62
C VAL A 376 -15.22 -10.10 -14.41
N SER A 377 -14.56 -9.15 -13.80
CA SER A 377 -13.51 -8.33 -14.40
C SER A 377 -12.26 -9.16 -14.74
N ARG A 378 -11.28 -8.53 -15.42
CA ARG A 378 -9.93 -9.11 -15.49
C ARG A 378 -9.26 -9.07 -14.14
N LEU A 379 -8.30 -10.00 -13.97
CA LEU A 379 -7.45 -10.11 -12.80
C LEU A 379 -6.51 -8.91 -12.69
N ARG A 380 -6.31 -8.42 -11.48
CA ARG A 380 -5.38 -7.34 -11.15
C ARG A 380 -4.65 -7.65 -9.86
N GLY A 381 -3.45 -7.09 -9.67
CA GLY A 381 -2.70 -7.13 -8.43
C GLY A 381 -2.97 -5.88 -7.61
N THR A 382 -3.15 -6.04 -6.30
CA THR A 382 -3.49 -4.90 -5.42
C THR A 382 -2.42 -4.56 -4.40
N HIS A 383 -1.72 -5.55 -3.85
CA HIS A 383 -0.74 -5.35 -2.78
C HIS A 383 0.58 -6.07 -3.08
N PRO A 384 1.41 -5.57 -4.03
CA PRO A 384 2.75 -6.16 -4.24
C PRO A 384 3.51 -6.22 -2.92
N SER A 385 3.94 -7.43 -2.51
CA SER A 385 4.51 -7.72 -1.20
C SER A 385 5.42 -8.94 -1.24
N ALA A 386 6.03 -9.29 -0.12
CA ALA A 386 6.83 -10.51 0.05
C ALA A 386 8.07 -10.62 -0.88
N THR A 387 8.66 -9.49 -1.27
CA THR A 387 9.83 -9.46 -2.15
C THR A 387 11.17 -9.27 -1.42
N VAL A 388 11.11 -9.02 -0.08
CA VAL A 388 12.26 -8.91 0.84
C VAL A 388 11.85 -9.52 2.18
N ARG A 389 11.51 -10.80 2.18
CA ARG A 389 10.73 -11.44 3.24
C ARG A 389 11.41 -11.48 4.60
N LEU A 390 10.60 -11.26 5.62
CA LEU A 390 10.93 -11.52 7.03
C LEU A 390 11.29 -13.00 7.23
N GLY A 391 12.38 -13.25 7.96
CA GLY A 391 12.92 -14.58 8.21
C GLY A 391 13.77 -15.14 7.07
N GLU A 392 13.81 -14.51 5.90
CA GLU A 392 14.67 -14.91 4.78
C GLU A 392 15.71 -13.84 4.44
N MET A 393 15.28 -12.60 4.25
CA MET A 393 16.14 -11.49 3.85
C MET A 393 16.30 -10.42 4.92
N VAL A 394 15.32 -10.28 5.79
CA VAL A 394 15.37 -9.38 6.94
C VAL A 394 15.07 -10.13 8.22
N GLY A 395 15.73 -9.72 9.30
CA GLY A 395 15.47 -10.21 10.65
C GLY A 395 14.19 -9.63 11.26
N ASN A 396 13.87 -10.05 12.49
CA ASN A 396 12.72 -9.52 13.23
C ASN A 396 12.82 -8.02 13.52
N ASP A 397 14.03 -7.46 13.49
CA ASP A 397 14.32 -6.03 13.58
C ASP A 397 14.19 -5.31 12.22
N LEU A 398 13.82 -6.03 11.15
CA LEU A 398 13.74 -5.58 9.77
C LEU A 398 15.09 -5.17 9.15
N GLN A 399 16.21 -5.52 9.76
CA GLN A 399 17.55 -5.31 9.21
C GLN A 399 17.87 -6.40 8.17
N THR A 400 18.49 -5.98 7.08
CA THR A 400 19.05 -6.89 6.06
C THR A 400 20.39 -7.48 6.56
N SER A 401 21.07 -8.27 5.73
CA SER A 401 22.46 -8.71 5.99
C SER A 401 23.48 -7.56 6.02
N VAL A 402 23.12 -6.39 5.48
CA VAL A 402 23.94 -5.18 5.52
C VAL A 402 23.61 -4.40 6.79
N ARG A 403 24.63 -4.12 7.60
CA ARG A 403 24.45 -3.41 8.87
C ARG A 403 23.84 -2.02 8.67
N ASN A 404 22.85 -1.67 9.48
CA ASN A 404 22.11 -0.41 9.47
C ASN A 404 21.29 -0.15 8.19
N LEU A 405 21.05 -1.18 7.36
CA LEU A 405 20.12 -1.16 6.24
C LEU A 405 18.84 -1.89 6.61
N TYR A 406 17.75 -1.16 6.71
CA TYR A 406 16.43 -1.65 7.10
C TYR A 406 15.43 -1.56 5.94
N VAL A 407 14.44 -2.44 5.97
CA VAL A 407 13.30 -2.40 5.03
C VAL A 407 12.01 -2.30 5.82
N CYS A 408 11.15 -1.33 5.44
CA CYS A 408 9.90 -1.09 6.17
C CYS A 408 8.74 -0.70 5.24
N ASP A 409 8.27 -1.67 4.49
CA ASP A 409 7.07 -1.60 3.63
C ASP A 409 6.49 -3.00 3.40
N ALA A 410 5.55 -3.16 2.47
CA ALA A 410 4.92 -4.44 2.21
C ALA A 410 5.88 -5.54 1.70
N SER A 411 7.08 -5.19 1.23
CA SER A 411 8.06 -6.19 0.76
C SER A 411 8.51 -7.14 1.87
N VAL A 412 8.46 -6.70 3.14
CA VAL A 412 8.88 -7.53 4.29
C VAL A 412 7.86 -8.59 4.70
N PHE A 413 6.65 -8.57 4.19
CA PHE A 413 5.68 -9.58 4.56
C PHE A 413 6.18 -10.96 4.17
N PRO A 414 6.13 -11.95 5.07
CA PRO A 414 6.60 -13.29 4.76
C PRO A 414 5.69 -14.04 3.79
N GLU A 415 4.40 -13.67 3.76
CA GLU A 415 3.36 -14.23 2.89
C GLU A 415 2.28 -13.17 2.60
N ALA A 416 1.34 -13.45 1.70
CA ALA A 416 0.21 -12.57 1.45
C ALA A 416 -0.62 -12.38 2.71
N LEU A 417 -0.98 -11.13 3.03
CA LEU A 417 -1.86 -10.90 4.17
C LEU A 417 -3.31 -11.27 3.88
N GLY A 418 -3.75 -11.19 2.62
CA GLY A 418 -5.16 -11.32 2.24
C GLY A 418 -6.06 -10.19 2.78
N LEU A 419 -5.48 -9.26 3.52
CA LEU A 419 -6.12 -8.17 4.28
C LEU A 419 -5.65 -6.79 3.80
N PRO A 420 -6.35 -5.71 4.14
CA PRO A 420 -5.84 -4.35 4.01
C PRO A 420 -4.50 -4.18 4.75
N THR A 421 -3.46 -3.78 4.03
CA THR A 421 -2.05 -3.86 4.50
C THR A 421 -1.57 -2.65 5.29
N VAL A 422 -2.24 -1.49 5.17
CA VAL A 422 -1.71 -0.19 5.62
C VAL A 422 -1.48 -0.15 7.14
N LEU A 423 -2.41 -0.66 7.96
CA LEU A 423 -2.27 -0.67 9.42
C LEU A 423 -1.09 -1.54 9.85
N THR A 424 -0.91 -2.71 9.24
CA THR A 424 0.24 -3.59 9.50
C THR A 424 1.56 -2.91 9.16
N ILE A 425 1.63 -2.19 8.02
CA ILE A 425 2.85 -1.44 7.63
C ILE A 425 3.16 -0.33 8.64
N ILE A 426 2.15 0.43 9.09
CA ILE A 426 2.33 1.48 10.10
C ILE A 426 2.83 0.86 11.42
N SER A 427 2.28 -0.27 11.81
CA SER A 427 2.67 -0.97 13.04
C SER A 427 4.12 -1.47 12.99
N PHE A 428 4.56 -2.04 11.87
CA PHE A 428 5.96 -2.37 11.63
C PHE A 428 6.86 -1.12 11.72
N ALA A 429 6.42 -0.01 11.12
CA ALA A 429 7.21 1.23 11.09
C ALA A 429 7.35 1.87 12.48
N LYS A 430 6.30 1.87 13.29
CA LYS A 430 6.38 2.32 14.70
C LYS A 430 7.31 1.43 15.51
N ARG A 431 7.18 0.10 15.38
CA ARG A 431 8.04 -0.87 16.04
C ARG A 431 9.51 -0.70 15.64
N LEU A 432 9.79 -0.55 14.35
CA LEU A 432 11.14 -0.29 13.86
C LEU A 432 11.71 1.02 14.42
N SER A 433 10.91 2.08 14.43
CA SER A 433 11.34 3.38 14.94
C SER A 433 11.72 3.32 16.42
N ASP A 434 10.94 2.62 17.23
CA ASP A 434 11.24 2.39 18.65
C ASP A 434 12.56 1.61 18.82
N TYR A 435 12.75 0.54 18.03
CA TYR A 435 14.00 -0.24 18.02
C TYR A 435 15.23 0.64 17.66
N LEU A 436 15.12 1.47 16.63
CA LEU A 436 16.20 2.37 16.22
C LEU A 436 16.54 3.40 17.30
N LEU A 437 15.53 4.00 17.90
CA LEU A 437 15.72 5.02 18.96
C LEU A 437 16.33 4.45 20.24
N ARG A 438 15.88 3.28 20.68
CA ARG A 438 16.39 2.67 21.93
C ARG A 438 17.78 2.05 21.78
N GLY A 439 18.11 1.55 20.60
CA GLY A 439 19.33 0.80 20.33
C GLY A 439 20.33 1.55 19.45
N VAL A 440 20.09 1.50 18.15
CA VAL A 440 21.09 1.86 17.13
C VAL A 440 21.52 3.31 17.20
N LEU A 441 20.56 4.25 17.20
CA LEU A 441 20.87 5.69 17.17
C LEU A 441 21.49 6.18 18.48
N ARG A 442 21.04 5.65 19.61
CA ARG A 442 21.62 5.98 20.92
C ARG A 442 23.06 5.50 21.06
N GLN A 443 23.38 4.30 20.59
CA GLN A 443 24.75 3.78 20.61
C GLN A 443 25.71 4.56 19.72
N GLU A 444 25.22 5.00 18.57
CA GLU A 444 25.99 5.82 17.63
C GLU A 444 26.27 7.23 18.19
N GLU A 445 25.33 7.84 18.89
CA GLU A 445 25.56 9.11 19.60
C GLU A 445 26.66 8.99 20.65
N VAL A 446 26.64 7.92 21.47
CA VAL A 446 27.66 7.66 22.47
C VAL A 446 29.05 7.46 21.84
N ARG A 447 29.14 6.74 20.72
CA ARG A 447 30.39 6.51 19.99
C ARG A 447 30.94 7.82 19.38
N ALA A 448 30.06 8.63 18.78
CA ALA A 448 30.46 9.92 18.19
C ALA A 448 30.99 10.87 19.25
N THR A 449 30.34 10.94 20.42
CA THR A 449 30.78 11.78 21.55
C THR A 449 32.13 11.30 22.10
N ALA A 450 32.33 9.98 22.23
CA ALA A 450 33.59 9.41 22.68
C ALA A 450 34.75 9.69 21.71
N ALA A 451 34.50 9.58 20.39
CA ALA A 451 35.50 9.86 19.36
C ALA A 451 35.91 11.35 19.35
N THR A 452 34.94 12.26 19.52
CA THR A 452 35.20 13.71 19.58
C THR A 452 35.99 14.05 20.82
N SER A 453 35.72 13.42 21.96
CA SER A 453 36.49 13.63 23.22
C SER A 453 37.92 13.07 23.10
N ALA A 454 38.12 11.95 22.40
CA ALA A 454 39.45 11.38 22.16
C ALA A 454 40.31 12.18 21.15
N ALA A 455 39.66 12.93 20.23
CA ALA A 455 40.35 13.79 19.29
C ALA A 455 40.72 15.20 19.83
N SER A 456 40.18 15.54 20.99
CA SER A 456 40.44 16.83 21.69
C SER A 456 41.46 16.71 22.82
N VAL A 457 42.07 15.54 23.04
CA VAL A 457 43.19 15.26 23.94
C VAL A 457 44.43 14.95 23.10
#